data_093949d41c0e091ed1388459c731657e
#
_entry.id   093949d41c0e091ed1388459c731657e
#
_cell.length_a   1.000
_cell.length_b   1.000
_cell.length_c   1.000
_cell.angle_alpha   90.00
_cell.angle_beta   90.00
_cell.angle_gamma   90.00
#
_symmetry.space_group_name_H-M   'P 1'
#
loop_
_entity.id
_entity.type
_entity.pdbx_description
1 polymer ?
#
loop_
_entity_poly.entity_id
_entity_poly.type
_entity_poly.pdbx_seq_one_letter_code
_entity_poly.pdbx_strand_id
1 'polypeptide(L)'
;MMTIEVLCARFTTLDPEDLRGWVQAGHVRADAEGETLLFQEIDVERVRLILDLRDTLAVNEEALPLVLSLLDQVYALRRRLGEG
;
A
#
# COMPACT_ATOMS: atom_id res chain seq x y z
N MET A 1 -10.60 6.07 9.96
CA MET A 1 -9.16 5.83 9.82
C MET A 1 -8.75 4.60 10.62
N MET A 2 -7.75 3.88 10.13
CA MET A 2 -7.31 2.64 10.75
C MET A 2 -5.88 2.74 11.25
N THR A 3 -5.60 2.08 12.37
CA THR A 3 -4.25 1.97 12.92
C THR A 3 -3.52 0.76 12.33
N ILE A 4 -2.21 0.66 12.58
CA ILE A 4 -1.42 -0.50 12.17
C ILE A 4 -1.99 -1.78 12.78
N GLU A 5 -2.36 -1.75 14.05
CA GLU A 5 -2.91 -2.90 14.76
C GLU A 5 -4.18 -3.43 14.10
N VAL A 6 -5.07 -2.52 13.69
CA VAL A 6 -6.31 -2.90 13.01
C VAL A 6 -6.00 -3.51 11.65
N LEU A 7 -5.06 -2.93 10.89
CA LEU A 7 -4.67 -3.46 9.59
C LEU A 7 -4.05 -4.85 9.71
N CYS A 8 -3.18 -5.06 10.68
CA CYS A 8 -2.55 -6.37 10.89
C CYS A 8 -3.55 -7.42 11.35
N ALA A 9 -4.60 -7.02 12.07
CA ALA A 9 -5.69 -7.93 12.42
C ALA A 9 -6.53 -8.30 11.20
N ARG A 10 -6.71 -7.36 10.27
CA ARG A 10 -7.51 -7.57 9.06
C ARG A 10 -6.76 -8.36 7.99
N PHE A 11 -5.47 -8.10 7.83
CA PHE A 11 -4.61 -8.78 6.85
C PHE A 11 -3.62 -9.66 7.60
N THR A 12 -3.91 -10.95 7.66
CA THR A 12 -3.15 -11.90 8.49
C THR A 12 -1.72 -12.11 8.06
N THR A 13 -1.40 -11.82 6.79
CA THR A 13 -0.03 -11.95 6.26
C THR A 13 0.76 -10.66 6.37
N LEU A 14 0.16 -9.59 6.89
CA LEU A 14 0.82 -8.29 7.01
C LEU A 14 1.61 -8.22 8.30
N ASP A 15 2.91 -7.95 8.17
CA ASP A 15 3.81 -7.71 9.29
C ASP A 15 3.90 -6.20 9.54
N PRO A 16 3.79 -5.73 10.81
CA PRO A 16 3.89 -4.31 11.12
C PRO A 16 5.20 -3.67 10.63
N GLU A 17 6.30 -4.40 10.69
CA GLU A 17 7.60 -3.88 10.24
C GLU A 17 7.60 -3.66 8.73
N ASP A 18 7.00 -4.58 7.97
CA ASP A 18 6.87 -4.43 6.53
C ASP A 18 6.04 -3.20 6.19
N LEU A 19 4.92 -3.01 6.88
CA LEU A 19 4.05 -1.85 6.66
C LEU A 19 4.78 -0.54 6.94
N ARG A 20 5.52 -0.47 8.04
CA ARG A 20 6.32 0.72 8.35
C ARG A 20 7.36 0.98 7.28
N GLY A 21 8.00 -0.06 6.78
CA GLY A 21 8.96 0.05 5.69
C GLY A 21 8.33 0.61 4.42
N TRP A 22 7.13 0.14 4.08
CA TRP A 22 6.41 0.64 2.90
C TRP A 22 6.00 2.10 3.04
N VAL A 23 5.63 2.53 4.24
CA VAL A 23 5.34 3.95 4.52
C VAL A 23 6.60 4.79 4.35
N GLN A 24 7.73 4.34 4.90
CA GLN A 24 9.00 5.05 4.78
C GLN A 24 9.48 5.14 3.34
N ALA A 25 9.25 4.09 2.56
CA ALA A 25 9.64 4.05 1.15
C ALA A 25 8.69 4.85 0.25
N GLY A 26 7.58 5.34 0.77
CA GLY A 26 6.61 6.09 -0.01
C GLY A 26 5.64 5.22 -0.78
N HIS A 27 5.61 3.91 -0.56
CA HIS A 27 4.69 3.01 -1.26
C HIS A 27 3.26 3.13 -0.72
N VAL A 28 3.11 3.44 0.54
CA VAL A 28 1.82 3.62 1.22
C VAL A 28 1.85 4.94 1.96
N ARG A 29 0.77 5.70 1.87
CA ARG A 29 0.61 6.94 2.63
C ARG A 29 0.02 6.64 4.00
N ALA A 30 0.41 7.44 4.97
CA ALA A 30 -0.16 7.39 6.30
C ALA A 30 -0.15 8.80 6.89
N ASP A 31 -1.17 9.10 7.68
CA ASP A 31 -1.21 10.36 8.42
C ASP A 31 -0.58 10.12 9.80
N ALA A 32 0.39 10.94 10.16
CA ALA A 32 1.03 10.84 11.46
C ALA A 32 0.26 11.69 12.48
N GLU A 33 -0.13 11.05 13.58
CA GLU A 33 -0.74 11.74 14.71
C GLU A 33 0.06 11.37 15.96
N GLY A 34 0.99 12.25 16.31
CA GLY A 34 1.98 11.93 17.32
C GLY A 34 2.87 10.78 16.83
N GLU A 35 2.94 9.70 17.59
CA GLU A 35 3.68 8.50 17.19
C GLU A 35 2.80 7.46 16.50
N THR A 36 1.52 7.77 16.31
CA THR A 36 0.55 6.85 15.73
C THR A 36 0.41 7.13 14.24
N LEU A 37 0.44 6.09 13.42
CA LEU A 37 0.15 6.18 12.00
C LEU A 37 -1.32 5.79 11.77
N LEU A 38 -2.01 6.62 10.97
CA LEU A 38 -3.41 6.40 10.62
C LEU A 38 -3.53 6.24 9.11
N PHE A 39 -4.35 5.28 8.69
CA PHE A 39 -4.53 4.93 7.29
C PHE A 39 -5.98 5.17 6.87
N GLN A 40 -6.17 5.82 5.73
CA GLN A 40 -7.49 6.03 5.14
C GLN A 40 -7.85 4.84 4.26
N GLU A 41 -9.10 4.77 3.81
CA GLU A 41 -9.55 3.65 2.97
C GLU A 41 -8.70 3.45 1.72
N ILE A 42 -8.31 4.55 1.07
CA ILE A 42 -7.46 4.46 -0.12
C ILE A 42 -6.10 3.85 0.20
N ASP A 43 -5.57 4.15 1.37
CA ASP A 43 -4.29 3.60 1.81
C ASP A 43 -4.42 2.11 2.15
N VAL A 44 -5.55 1.71 2.71
CA VAL A 44 -5.84 0.30 2.99
C VAL A 44 -5.90 -0.50 1.68
N GLU A 45 -6.53 0.06 0.64
CA GLU A 45 -6.56 -0.59 -0.67
C GLU A 45 -5.15 -0.70 -1.27
N ARG A 46 -4.31 0.30 -1.04
CA ARG A 46 -2.91 0.24 -1.46
C ARG A 46 -2.16 -0.89 -0.76
N VAL A 47 -2.38 -1.07 0.54
CA VAL A 47 -1.79 -2.18 1.30
C VAL A 47 -2.27 -3.52 0.73
N ARG A 48 -3.55 -3.66 0.44
CA ARG A 48 -4.09 -4.86 -0.17
C ARG A 48 -3.40 -5.17 -1.49
N LEU A 49 -3.21 -4.16 -2.34
CA LEU A 49 -2.53 -4.32 -3.61
C LEU A 49 -1.11 -4.84 -3.43
N ILE A 50 -0.36 -4.26 -2.49
CA ILE A 50 1.02 -4.68 -2.23
C ILE A 50 1.06 -6.12 -1.73
N LEU A 51 0.15 -6.49 -0.85
CA LEU A 51 0.05 -7.86 -0.35
C LEU A 51 -0.26 -8.84 -1.48
N ASP A 52 -1.16 -8.49 -2.39
CA ASP A 52 -1.47 -9.33 -3.54
C ASP A 52 -0.27 -9.49 -4.46
N LEU A 53 0.46 -8.41 -4.72
CA LEU A 53 1.67 -8.47 -5.54
C LEU A 53 2.72 -9.39 -4.91
N ARG A 54 2.92 -9.28 -3.60
CA ARG A 54 3.92 -10.08 -2.90
C ARG A 54 3.48 -11.54 -2.74
N ASP A 55 2.26 -11.77 -2.26
CA ASP A 55 1.81 -13.08 -1.81
C ASP A 55 1.19 -13.92 -2.93
N THR A 56 0.51 -13.29 -3.87
CA THR A 56 -0.19 -13.97 -4.96
C THR A 56 0.66 -14.00 -6.23
N LEU A 57 1.32 -12.89 -6.56
CA LEU A 57 2.10 -12.77 -7.79
C LEU A 57 3.61 -12.92 -7.56
N ALA A 58 4.01 -13.12 -6.31
CA ALA A 58 5.41 -13.35 -5.92
C ALA A 58 6.37 -12.23 -6.36
N VAL A 59 5.90 -10.99 -6.43
CA VAL A 59 6.75 -9.83 -6.72
C VAL A 59 7.63 -9.59 -5.51
N ASN A 60 8.95 -9.56 -5.70
CA ASN A 60 9.87 -9.34 -4.59
C ASN A 60 9.95 -7.85 -4.20
N GLU A 61 10.50 -7.59 -3.02
CA GLU A 61 10.58 -6.24 -2.47
C GLU A 61 11.36 -5.29 -3.40
N GLU A 62 12.38 -5.80 -4.09
CA GLU A 62 13.19 -4.97 -4.98
C GLU A 62 12.42 -4.51 -6.21
N ALA A 63 11.48 -5.32 -6.67
CA ALA A 63 10.67 -5.01 -7.84
C ALA A 63 9.44 -4.16 -7.51
N LEU A 64 9.02 -4.11 -6.24
CA LEU A 64 7.82 -3.37 -5.83
C LEU A 64 7.79 -1.92 -6.30
N PRO A 65 8.85 -1.12 -6.14
CA PRO A 65 8.81 0.28 -6.58
C PRO A 65 8.51 0.41 -8.07
N LEU A 66 9.10 -0.44 -8.90
CA LEU A 66 8.88 -0.41 -10.33
C LEU A 66 7.45 -0.81 -10.68
N VAL A 67 6.95 -1.92 -10.10
CA VAL A 67 5.61 -2.40 -10.37
C VAL A 67 4.56 -1.37 -9.94
N LEU A 68 4.72 -0.79 -8.74
CA LEU A 68 3.80 0.23 -8.25
C LEU A 68 3.81 1.49 -9.11
N SER A 69 4.98 1.89 -9.58
CA SER A 69 5.10 3.03 -10.48
C SER A 69 4.35 2.79 -11.80
N LEU A 70 4.50 1.60 -12.37
CA LEU A 70 3.79 1.23 -13.60
C LEU A 70 2.27 1.22 -13.38
N LEU A 71 1.80 0.68 -12.27
CA LEU A 71 0.37 0.68 -11.95
C LEU A 71 -0.16 2.09 -11.77
N ASP A 72 0.60 2.97 -11.12
CA ASP A 72 0.20 4.36 -10.94
C ASP A 72 0.08 5.07 -12.29
N GLN A 73 0.96 4.76 -13.24
CA GLN A 73 0.88 5.29 -14.60
C GLN A 73 -0.37 4.80 -15.32
N VAL A 74 -0.72 3.52 -15.17
CA VAL A 74 -1.93 2.96 -15.76
C VAL A 74 -3.17 3.65 -15.22
N TYR A 75 -3.26 3.83 -13.90
CA TYR A 75 -4.39 4.54 -13.29
C TYR A 75 -4.48 5.99 -13.73
N ALA A 76 -3.34 6.68 -13.87
CA ALA A 76 -3.31 8.04 -14.37
C ALA A 76 -3.84 8.13 -15.81
N LEU A 77 -3.42 7.18 -16.67
CA LEU A 77 -3.91 7.12 -18.05
C LEU A 77 -5.41 6.87 -18.10
N ARG A 78 -5.91 5.96 -17.29
CA ARG A 78 -7.36 5.68 -17.23
C ARG A 78 -8.16 6.90 -16.85
N ARG A 79 -7.70 7.67 -15.87
CA ARG A 79 -8.36 8.92 -15.48
C ARG A 79 -8.37 9.94 -16.61
N ARG A 80 -7.28 10.03 -17.35
CA ARG A 80 -7.18 10.95 -18.50
C ARG A 80 -8.12 10.54 -19.63
N LEU A 81 -8.43 9.25 -19.74
CA LEU A 81 -9.38 8.73 -20.73
C LEU A 81 -10.83 8.74 -20.21
N GLY A 82 -11.06 9.22 -19.01
CA GLY A 82 -12.38 9.28 -18.42
C GLY A 82 -12.90 7.97 -17.86
N GLU A 83 -12.02 7.01 -17.63
CA GLU A 83 -12.37 5.70 -17.08
C GLU A 83 -12.09 5.60 -15.58
N GLY A 84 -12.06 6.72 -14.94
CA GLY A 84 -11.74 6.88 -13.56
C GLY A 84 -12.39 5.98 -12.53
#